data_6db14dc6333f3e0aed86189b328d943e
#
_entry.id   6db14dc6333f3e0aed86189b328d943e
#
_cell.length_a   1.000
_cell.length_b   1.000
_cell.length_c   1.000
_cell.angle_alpha   90.00
_cell.angle_beta   90.00
_cell.angle_gamma   90.00
#
_symmetry.space_group_name_H-M   'P 1'
#
loop_
_entity.id
_entity.type
_entity.pdbx_description
1 polymer ?
#
loop_
_entity_poly.entity_id
_entity_poly.type
_entity_poly.pdbx_seq_one_letter_code
_entity_poly.pdbx_strand_id
1 'polypeptide(L)'
;MAELKKVTASMMNAIHDLPLLVARDEGFFRDEGLDVTVLTTPGSGQANSDDRALKDNIFARTMEALYDQGQCDQFRMCEWGIMKRAVETNVEKGHRTAKIVALGSAMSSFAIVTDPKTGIYEPEQLKNVPIAVSRFNGSHFTMLKMMEGFIKRDEIKITNAGTHRRRLDALKEGKVKAASLQEPWISVAEKLGCRVLIESRSTRSEAAGDELDGPTLAKMFRAEAHAAEAIDRNPAKYAHYLVEEAGGAIDLSELRLWRILNAPPTPYTRERFNDNYQWTLGWGLVPPGATYENTVDNRAWQ
;
A
#
# COMPACT_ATOMS: atom_id res chain seq x y z
N MET A 1 -14.87 29.85 -17.29
CA MET A 1 -14.71 28.52 -16.67
C MET A 1 -14.44 28.77 -15.19
N ALA A 2 -15.08 28.04 -14.30
CA ALA A 2 -14.78 28.16 -12.88
C ALA A 2 -13.31 27.71 -12.66
N GLU A 3 -12.62 28.37 -11.74
CA GLU A 3 -11.26 28.00 -11.35
C GLU A 3 -11.29 26.64 -10.66
N LEU A 4 -10.46 25.71 -11.10
CA LEU A 4 -10.35 24.38 -10.51
C LEU A 4 -9.63 24.48 -9.17
N LYS A 5 -10.11 23.76 -8.15
CA LYS A 5 -9.44 23.67 -6.85
C LYS A 5 -8.22 22.76 -6.98
N LYS A 6 -7.04 23.31 -6.65
CA LYS A 6 -5.79 22.56 -6.70
C LYS A 6 -5.67 21.65 -5.49
N VAL A 7 -5.26 20.39 -5.73
CA VAL A 7 -4.95 19.38 -4.72
C VAL A 7 -3.70 18.64 -5.15
N THR A 8 -2.83 18.36 -4.19
CA THR A 8 -1.62 17.59 -4.43
C THR A 8 -1.68 16.29 -3.64
N ALA A 9 -1.59 15.15 -4.34
CA ALA A 9 -1.55 13.83 -3.74
C ALA A 9 -0.21 13.13 -4.02
N SER A 10 0.34 12.44 -3.03
CA SER A 10 1.54 11.62 -3.26
C SER A 10 1.16 10.18 -3.55
N MET A 11 1.88 9.53 -4.47
CA MET A 11 1.70 8.12 -4.80
C MET A 11 2.87 7.26 -4.35
N MET A 12 2.61 5.96 -4.15
CA MET A 12 3.62 4.99 -3.79
C MET A 12 4.03 4.08 -4.96
N ASN A 13 3.06 3.47 -5.61
CA ASN A 13 3.28 2.56 -6.75
C ASN A 13 1.99 2.36 -7.54
N ALA A 14 2.13 1.83 -8.76
CA ALA A 14 1.03 1.75 -9.70
C ALA A 14 -0.18 0.95 -9.18
N ILE A 15 0.03 -0.22 -8.57
CA ILE A 15 -1.11 -1.06 -8.15
C ILE A 15 -1.92 -0.45 -7.00
N HIS A 16 -1.27 0.30 -6.12
CA HIS A 16 -1.95 0.97 -5.01
C HIS A 16 -2.60 2.28 -5.40
N ASP A 17 -2.10 2.91 -6.43
CA ASP A 17 -2.50 4.26 -6.82
C ASP A 17 -3.15 4.28 -8.21
N LEU A 18 -3.50 3.09 -8.75
CA LEU A 18 -4.07 2.98 -10.09
C LEU A 18 -5.34 3.83 -10.29
N PRO A 19 -6.34 3.80 -9.38
CA PRO A 19 -7.51 4.67 -9.52
C PRO A 19 -7.17 6.16 -9.47
N LEU A 20 -6.17 6.58 -8.68
CA LEU A 20 -5.69 7.97 -8.65
C LEU A 20 -5.09 8.38 -10.00
N LEU A 21 -4.22 7.53 -10.57
CA LEU A 21 -3.59 7.78 -11.87
C LEU A 21 -4.64 7.85 -12.98
N VAL A 22 -5.57 6.91 -13.01
CA VAL A 22 -6.65 6.85 -13.99
C VAL A 22 -7.59 8.05 -13.83
N ALA A 23 -7.97 8.44 -12.61
CA ALA A 23 -8.80 9.62 -12.37
C ALA A 23 -8.15 10.91 -12.87
N ARG A 24 -6.83 11.02 -12.75
CA ARG A 24 -6.06 12.16 -13.30
C ARG A 24 -6.07 12.14 -14.83
N ASP A 25 -5.70 11.02 -15.43
CA ASP A 25 -5.42 10.95 -16.87
C ASP A 25 -6.68 10.86 -17.72
N GLU A 26 -7.77 10.26 -17.20
CA GLU A 26 -9.10 10.28 -17.85
C GLU A 26 -9.89 11.58 -17.58
N GLY A 27 -9.38 12.46 -16.71
CA GLY A 27 -10.01 13.76 -16.44
C GLY A 27 -11.12 13.75 -15.38
N PHE A 28 -11.35 12.64 -14.69
CA PHE A 28 -12.44 12.53 -13.68
C PHE A 28 -12.29 13.53 -12.52
N PHE A 29 -11.07 13.91 -12.16
CA PHE A 29 -10.85 14.98 -11.19
C PHE A 29 -11.32 16.34 -11.72
N ARG A 30 -11.08 16.63 -13.00
CA ARG A 30 -11.53 17.89 -13.62
C ARG A 30 -13.05 17.97 -13.72
N ASP A 31 -13.71 16.84 -13.97
CA ASP A 31 -15.18 16.74 -13.98
C ASP A 31 -15.77 17.09 -12.61
N GLU A 32 -15.05 16.80 -11.53
CA GLU A 32 -15.40 17.18 -10.16
C GLU A 32 -14.91 18.60 -9.76
N GLY A 33 -14.32 19.36 -10.69
CA GLY A 33 -13.82 20.69 -10.43
C GLY A 33 -12.48 20.75 -9.69
N LEU A 34 -11.68 19.70 -9.79
CA LEU A 34 -10.36 19.59 -9.16
C LEU A 34 -9.23 19.55 -10.19
N ASP A 35 -8.12 20.22 -9.86
CA ASP A 35 -6.83 20.09 -10.55
C ASP A 35 -5.88 19.32 -9.63
N VAL A 36 -5.79 18.00 -9.86
CA VAL A 36 -5.02 17.10 -8.98
C VAL A 36 -3.64 16.83 -9.57
N THR A 37 -2.61 17.27 -8.85
CA THR A 37 -1.22 16.93 -9.11
C THR A 37 -0.83 15.68 -8.34
N VAL A 38 -0.32 14.66 -9.04
CA VAL A 38 0.18 13.43 -8.42
C VAL A 38 1.70 13.50 -8.34
N LEU A 39 2.23 13.55 -7.13
CA LEU A 39 3.66 13.56 -6.88
C LEU A 39 4.20 12.13 -6.84
N THR A 40 5.20 11.89 -7.66
CA THR A 40 6.00 10.68 -7.62
C THR A 40 7.37 11.03 -7.04
N THR A 41 7.83 10.27 -6.07
CA THR A 41 9.21 10.41 -5.63
C THR A 41 10.11 9.51 -6.46
N PRO A 42 11.22 10.03 -7.00
CA PRO A 42 12.22 9.18 -7.64
C PRO A 42 12.64 8.06 -6.69
N GLY A 43 12.40 6.81 -7.06
CA GLY A 43 12.72 5.66 -6.23
C GLY A 43 11.70 5.33 -5.13
N SER A 44 10.47 5.81 -5.17
CA SER A 44 9.42 5.45 -4.20
C SER A 44 9.15 3.93 -4.16
N GLY A 45 9.34 3.22 -5.27
CA GLY A 45 9.45 1.76 -5.28
C GLY A 45 10.83 1.23 -4.84
N GLN A 46 11.80 2.11 -4.55
CA GLN A 46 13.21 1.78 -4.30
C GLN A 46 13.74 2.29 -2.96
N ALA A 47 12.87 2.77 -2.05
CA ALA A 47 13.33 3.24 -0.75
C ALA A 47 14.24 2.19 -0.10
N ASN A 48 15.51 2.52 0.05
CA ASN A 48 16.47 1.78 0.85
C ASN A 48 16.07 1.96 2.31
N SER A 49 15.17 1.12 2.78
CA SER A 49 14.92 1.03 4.19
C SER A 49 16.10 0.31 4.84
N ASP A 50 17.12 1.07 5.21
CA ASP A 50 18.04 0.64 6.26
C ASP A 50 17.16 0.36 7.50
N ASP A 51 17.25 -0.83 8.06
CA ASP A 51 16.49 -1.23 9.26
C ASP A 51 16.64 -0.23 10.42
N ARG A 52 17.75 0.48 10.45
CA ARG A 52 18.09 1.49 11.45
C ARG A 52 17.27 2.77 11.25
N ALA A 53 17.19 3.26 10.02
CA ALA A 53 16.40 4.45 9.68
C ALA A 53 14.89 4.23 9.91
N LEU A 54 14.38 3.00 9.69
CA LEU A 54 12.98 2.66 9.96
C LEU A 54 12.65 2.49 11.44
N LYS A 55 13.62 2.08 12.28
CA LYS A 55 13.44 2.03 13.73
C LYS A 55 13.37 3.42 14.35
N ASP A 56 14.21 4.33 13.83
CA ASP A 56 14.39 5.65 14.38
C ASP A 56 13.46 6.70 13.74
N ASN A 57 12.94 6.43 12.53
CA ASN A 57 12.05 7.34 11.83
C ASN A 57 11.09 6.60 10.88
N ILE A 58 9.92 6.24 11.39
CA ILE A 58 8.85 5.63 10.59
C ILE A 58 8.30 6.57 9.50
N PHE A 59 8.54 7.87 9.62
CA PHE A 59 8.11 8.92 8.71
C PHE A 59 9.13 9.18 7.58
N ALA A 60 10.26 8.46 7.55
CA ALA A 60 11.23 8.54 6.46
C ALA A 60 10.74 7.90 5.14
N ARG A 61 9.49 7.40 5.11
CA ARG A 61 8.85 6.96 3.87
C ARG A 61 8.54 8.17 3.01
N THR A 62 8.82 8.05 1.73
CA THR A 62 8.78 9.16 0.78
C THR A 62 7.43 9.88 0.71
N MET A 63 6.30 9.18 0.83
CA MET A 63 4.96 9.78 0.79
C MET A 63 4.65 10.59 2.05
N GLU A 64 4.96 10.02 3.20
CA GLU A 64 4.78 10.66 4.50
C GLU A 64 5.72 11.85 4.64
N ALA A 65 6.97 11.73 4.14
CA ALA A 65 7.92 12.81 4.14
C ALA A 65 7.46 14.00 3.28
N LEU A 66 6.88 13.74 2.09
CA LEU A 66 6.29 14.80 1.26
C LEU A 66 5.14 15.51 1.97
N TYR A 67 4.30 14.74 2.67
CA TYR A 67 3.21 15.31 3.47
C TYR A 67 3.75 16.16 4.64
N ASP A 68 4.70 15.64 5.41
CA ASP A 68 5.29 16.36 6.55
C ASP A 68 6.04 17.63 6.11
N GLN A 69 6.60 17.64 4.90
CA GLN A 69 7.24 18.82 4.28
C GLN A 69 6.23 19.81 3.67
N GLY A 70 4.91 19.52 3.73
CA GLY A 70 3.89 20.38 3.15
C GLY A 70 3.85 20.35 1.62
N GLN A 71 4.45 19.35 0.98
CA GLN A 71 4.51 19.24 -0.48
C GLN A 71 3.29 18.53 -1.06
N CYS A 72 2.51 17.80 -0.25
CA CYS A 72 1.23 17.24 -0.66
C CYS A 72 0.18 17.40 0.43
N ASP A 73 -1.08 17.37 0.01
CA ASP A 73 -2.26 17.53 0.85
C ASP A 73 -2.81 16.18 1.29
N GLN A 74 -2.61 15.16 0.49
CA GLN A 74 -3.09 13.80 0.70
C GLN A 74 -2.01 12.78 0.37
N PHE A 75 -1.99 11.68 1.13
CA PHE A 75 -1.13 10.54 0.87
C PHE A 75 -1.86 9.23 1.17
N ARG A 76 -1.32 8.14 0.65
CA ARG A 76 -1.85 6.80 0.88
C ARG A 76 -0.89 5.99 1.70
N MET A 77 -1.43 5.20 2.65
CA MET A 77 -0.64 4.22 3.37
C MET A 77 -1.50 3.04 3.84
N CYS A 78 -0.84 1.96 4.25
CA CYS A 78 -1.57 0.87 4.87
C CYS A 78 -2.22 1.36 6.19
N GLU A 79 -3.43 0.91 6.47
CA GLU A 79 -4.20 1.28 7.67
C GLU A 79 -3.42 1.11 8.97
N TRP A 80 -2.57 0.08 9.06
CA TRP A 80 -1.70 -0.15 10.23
C TRP A 80 -0.64 0.94 10.41
N GLY A 81 -0.10 1.46 9.31
CA GLY A 81 0.88 2.54 9.35
C GLY A 81 0.28 3.84 9.87
N ILE A 82 -0.96 4.17 9.46
CA ILE A 82 -1.60 5.39 9.94
C ILE A 82 -2.00 5.28 11.42
N MET A 83 -2.40 4.09 11.89
CA MET A 83 -2.63 3.86 13.31
C MET A 83 -1.38 4.12 14.16
N LYS A 84 -0.23 3.66 13.66
CA LYS A 84 1.05 3.94 14.29
C LYS A 84 1.37 5.43 14.28
N ARG A 85 1.14 6.09 13.14
CA ARG A 85 1.33 7.53 12.99
C ARG A 85 0.47 8.33 13.97
N ALA A 86 -0.78 7.95 14.17
CA ALA A 86 -1.70 8.64 15.08
C ALA A 86 -1.19 8.70 16.54
N VAL A 87 -0.36 7.73 16.95
CA VAL A 87 0.21 7.65 18.30
C VAL A 87 1.62 8.28 18.36
N GLU A 88 2.42 8.09 17.31
CA GLU A 88 3.83 8.45 17.31
C GLU A 88 4.12 9.79 16.63
N THR A 89 3.11 10.48 16.08
CA THR A 89 3.31 11.80 15.48
C THR A 89 3.81 12.80 16.52
N ASN A 90 4.98 13.35 16.26
CA ASN A 90 5.57 14.39 17.07
C ASN A 90 5.63 15.70 16.28
N VAL A 91 4.63 16.56 16.52
CA VAL A 91 4.48 17.85 15.82
C VAL A 91 5.70 18.77 16.08
N GLU A 92 6.31 18.71 17.26
CA GLU A 92 7.49 19.51 17.60
C GLU A 92 8.70 19.13 16.72
N LYS A 93 8.72 17.90 16.19
CA LYS A 93 9.73 17.42 15.22
C LYS A 93 9.35 17.67 13.77
N GLY A 94 8.30 18.46 13.49
CA GLY A 94 7.86 18.79 12.15
C GLY A 94 6.95 17.76 11.49
N HIS A 95 6.44 16.77 12.24
CA HIS A 95 5.46 15.82 11.72
C HIS A 95 4.06 16.41 11.77
N ARG A 96 3.36 16.44 10.63
CA ARG A 96 1.98 16.94 10.54
C ARG A 96 1.00 15.85 10.98
N THR A 97 -0.08 16.26 11.64
CA THR A 97 -1.19 15.34 11.94
C THR A 97 -1.88 14.91 10.66
N ALA A 98 -2.25 13.65 10.59
CA ALA A 98 -3.09 13.12 9.52
C ALA A 98 -3.98 12.01 10.07
N LYS A 99 -5.19 11.90 9.52
CA LYS A 99 -6.15 10.85 9.85
C LYS A 99 -6.52 10.06 8.61
N ILE A 100 -7.04 8.86 8.82
CA ILE A 100 -7.69 8.10 7.76
C ILE A 100 -8.98 8.83 7.39
N VAL A 101 -9.08 9.25 6.14
CA VAL A 101 -10.26 9.96 5.61
C VAL A 101 -11.12 9.05 4.71
N ALA A 102 -10.59 7.91 4.29
CA ALA A 102 -11.30 6.86 3.56
C ALA A 102 -10.57 5.51 3.64
N LEU A 103 -11.31 4.43 3.45
CA LEU A 103 -10.76 3.21 2.88
C LEU A 103 -10.65 3.44 1.38
N GLY A 104 -9.44 3.32 0.83
CA GLY A 104 -9.14 3.72 -0.54
C GLY A 104 -9.67 2.75 -1.60
N SER A 105 -9.57 3.17 -2.84
CA SER A 105 -10.18 2.50 -3.99
C SER A 105 -9.40 1.30 -4.54
N ALA A 106 -8.09 1.20 -4.28
CA ALA A 106 -7.28 0.09 -4.79
C ALA A 106 -7.19 -1.07 -3.79
N MET A 107 -7.40 -2.29 -4.30
CA MET A 107 -7.18 -3.53 -3.57
C MET A 107 -5.95 -4.23 -4.14
N SER A 108 -4.85 -4.19 -3.40
CA SER A 108 -3.60 -4.81 -3.85
C SER A 108 -3.52 -6.28 -3.49
N SER A 109 -3.17 -7.09 -4.48
CA SER A 109 -2.78 -8.47 -4.26
C SER A 109 -1.39 -8.53 -3.64
N PHE A 110 -1.26 -9.31 -2.58
CA PHE A 110 0.00 -9.70 -1.97
C PHE A 110 0.13 -11.22 -2.00
N ALA A 111 1.32 -11.70 -2.30
CA ALA A 111 1.59 -13.13 -2.30
C ALA A 111 2.89 -13.45 -1.57
N ILE A 112 2.94 -14.62 -0.94
CA ILE A 112 4.18 -15.26 -0.53
C ILE A 112 4.59 -16.19 -1.66
N VAL A 113 5.77 -15.94 -2.21
CA VAL A 113 6.32 -16.70 -3.34
C VAL A 113 7.59 -17.44 -2.93
N THR A 114 7.83 -18.61 -3.56
CA THR A 114 9.04 -19.43 -3.39
C THR A 114 9.62 -19.81 -4.74
N ASP A 115 10.92 -20.05 -4.80
CA ASP A 115 11.54 -20.72 -5.96
C ASP A 115 11.39 -22.24 -5.78
N PRO A 116 10.99 -23.00 -6.81
CA PRO A 116 10.89 -24.45 -6.75
C PRO A 116 12.15 -25.15 -6.22
N LYS A 117 13.31 -24.55 -6.44
CA LYS A 117 14.60 -25.07 -5.93
C LYS A 117 14.68 -25.11 -4.40
N THR A 118 13.81 -24.38 -3.70
CA THR A 118 13.78 -24.38 -2.22
C THR A 118 13.11 -25.62 -1.64
N GLY A 119 12.35 -26.36 -2.44
CA GLY A 119 11.56 -27.51 -1.98
C GLY A 119 10.36 -27.14 -1.10
N ILE A 120 9.98 -25.85 -1.07
CA ILE A 120 8.84 -25.35 -0.29
C ILE A 120 7.62 -25.22 -1.22
N TYR A 121 6.57 -25.97 -0.91
CA TYR A 121 5.34 -26.07 -1.70
C TYR A 121 4.07 -25.74 -0.91
N GLU A 122 4.17 -25.71 0.42
CA GLU A 122 3.06 -25.48 1.34
C GLU A 122 3.44 -24.41 2.36
N PRO A 123 2.48 -23.56 2.79
CA PRO A 123 2.74 -22.51 3.77
C PRO A 123 3.33 -22.99 5.09
N GLU A 124 2.93 -24.18 5.55
CA GLU A 124 3.39 -24.81 6.81
C GLU A 124 4.90 -25.09 6.80
N GLN A 125 5.47 -25.31 5.62
CA GLN A 125 6.93 -25.52 5.46
C GLN A 125 7.73 -24.23 5.72
N LEU A 126 7.06 -23.07 5.84
CA LEU A 126 7.69 -21.80 6.22
C LEU A 126 7.88 -21.64 7.74
N LYS A 127 7.53 -22.63 8.53
CA LYS A 127 7.82 -22.66 9.96
C LYS A 127 9.31 -22.43 10.22
N ASN A 128 9.63 -21.35 10.97
CA ASN A 128 10.98 -20.90 11.27
C ASN A 128 11.86 -20.56 10.05
N VAL A 129 11.29 -20.46 8.85
CA VAL A 129 11.98 -20.01 7.63
C VAL A 129 11.78 -18.49 7.48
N PRO A 130 12.84 -17.67 7.40
CA PRO A 130 12.70 -16.24 7.20
C PRO A 130 12.06 -15.89 5.85
N ILE A 131 10.97 -15.14 5.89
CA ILE A 131 10.27 -14.61 4.72
C ILE A 131 10.76 -13.18 4.46
N ALA A 132 11.20 -12.90 3.25
CA ALA A 132 11.67 -11.57 2.87
C ALA A 132 10.49 -10.58 2.76
N VAL A 133 10.57 -9.49 3.49
CA VAL A 133 9.57 -8.41 3.52
C VAL A 133 10.27 -7.05 3.46
N SER A 134 9.50 -5.97 3.34
CA SER A 134 9.92 -4.65 3.81
C SER A 134 9.22 -4.39 5.15
N ARG A 135 10.01 -4.25 6.21
CA ARG A 135 9.46 -4.09 7.57
C ARG A 135 8.57 -2.87 7.69
N PHE A 136 7.55 -2.97 8.54
CA PHE A 136 6.61 -1.90 8.88
C PHE A 136 5.85 -1.29 7.68
N ASN A 137 5.63 -2.08 6.62
CA ASN A 137 4.76 -1.71 5.52
C ASN A 137 3.73 -2.79 5.20
N GLY A 138 2.87 -2.54 4.19
CA GLY A 138 1.78 -3.44 3.83
C GLY A 138 2.23 -4.88 3.55
N SER A 139 3.41 -5.09 2.95
CA SER A 139 3.93 -6.44 2.67
C SER A 139 4.28 -7.22 3.94
N HIS A 140 4.74 -6.54 4.99
CA HIS A 140 5.01 -7.16 6.28
C HIS A 140 3.71 -7.56 6.98
N PHE A 141 2.80 -6.61 7.13
CA PHE A 141 1.53 -6.83 7.85
C PHE A 141 0.66 -7.89 7.16
N THR A 142 0.50 -7.79 5.82
CA THR A 142 -0.29 -8.76 5.07
C THR A 142 0.32 -10.16 5.11
N MET A 143 1.66 -10.26 5.05
CA MET A 143 2.37 -11.53 5.19
C MET A 143 2.12 -12.16 6.57
N LEU A 144 2.16 -11.40 7.67
CA LEU A 144 1.86 -11.90 9.00
C LEU A 144 0.42 -12.42 9.08
N LYS A 145 -0.56 -11.66 8.55
CA LYS A 145 -1.96 -12.09 8.49
C LYS A 145 -2.15 -13.38 7.69
N MET A 146 -1.45 -13.53 6.57
CA MET A 146 -1.51 -14.76 5.77
C MET A 146 -0.95 -15.96 6.54
N MET A 147 0.20 -15.78 7.21
CA MET A 147 0.90 -16.89 7.86
C MET A 147 0.25 -17.36 9.17
N GLU A 148 -0.47 -16.49 9.89
CA GLU A 148 -1.18 -16.86 11.11
C GLU A 148 -2.21 -17.98 10.91
N GLY A 149 -2.71 -18.18 9.70
CA GLY A 149 -3.63 -19.26 9.35
C GLY A 149 -2.97 -20.64 9.25
N PHE A 150 -1.63 -20.70 9.21
CA PHE A 150 -0.89 -21.93 8.91
C PHE A 150 0.11 -22.32 10.01
N ILE A 151 0.79 -21.35 10.63
CA ILE A 151 1.80 -21.60 11.66
C ILE A 151 1.63 -20.64 12.84
N LYS A 152 2.19 -20.99 13.98
CA LYS A 152 2.13 -20.16 15.18
C LYS A 152 2.90 -18.86 15.01
N ARG A 153 2.48 -17.79 15.71
CA ARG A 153 3.08 -16.46 15.63
C ARG A 153 4.59 -16.46 15.91
N ASP A 154 5.01 -17.19 16.93
CA ASP A 154 6.42 -17.31 17.34
C ASP A 154 7.29 -18.09 16.33
N GLU A 155 6.66 -18.86 15.45
CA GLU A 155 7.30 -19.61 14.37
C GLU A 155 7.40 -18.81 13.06
N ILE A 156 6.68 -17.69 12.93
CA ILE A 156 6.78 -16.79 11.76
C ILE A 156 8.06 -15.97 11.89
N LYS A 157 8.97 -16.13 10.92
CA LYS A 157 10.23 -15.41 10.87
C LYS A 157 10.24 -14.48 9.67
N ILE A 158 10.83 -13.30 9.84
CA ILE A 158 10.98 -12.31 8.77
C ILE A 158 12.43 -11.90 8.61
N THR A 159 12.77 -11.50 7.39
CA THR A 159 14.00 -10.77 7.09
C THR A 159 13.69 -9.54 6.26
N ASN A 160 14.33 -8.40 6.57
CA ASN A 160 14.15 -7.19 5.78
C ASN A 160 15.03 -7.25 4.53
N ALA A 161 14.40 -7.19 3.36
CA ALA A 161 15.10 -7.22 2.08
C ALA A 161 14.68 -6.05 1.15
N GLY A 162 14.02 -5.02 1.70
CA GLY A 162 13.71 -3.80 0.98
C GLY A 162 12.60 -3.93 -0.05
N THR A 163 12.85 -3.46 -1.29
CA THR A 163 11.85 -3.38 -2.36
C THR A 163 11.40 -4.76 -2.87
N HIS A 164 10.27 -4.81 -3.59
CA HIS A 164 9.77 -6.04 -4.21
C HIS A 164 10.81 -6.67 -5.14
N ARG A 165 11.48 -5.85 -5.97
CA ARG A 165 12.55 -6.31 -6.85
C ARG A 165 13.68 -6.97 -6.06
N ARG A 166 14.22 -6.30 -5.04
CA ARG A 166 15.30 -6.85 -4.21
C ARG A 166 14.93 -8.15 -3.52
N ARG A 167 13.68 -8.26 -3.05
CA ARG A 167 13.17 -9.50 -2.45
C ARG A 167 13.13 -10.64 -3.47
N LEU A 168 12.68 -10.35 -4.69
CA LEU A 168 12.66 -11.31 -5.78
C LEU A 168 14.08 -11.70 -6.21
N ASP A 169 14.98 -10.73 -6.35
CA ASP A 169 16.40 -10.98 -6.66
C ASP A 169 17.04 -11.89 -5.58
N ALA A 170 16.83 -11.56 -4.29
CA ALA A 170 17.32 -12.37 -3.17
C ALA A 170 16.77 -13.81 -3.18
N LEU A 171 15.50 -13.99 -3.58
CA LEU A 171 14.88 -15.30 -3.74
C LEU A 171 15.53 -16.09 -4.89
N LYS A 172 15.73 -15.46 -6.04
CA LYS A 172 16.35 -16.10 -7.22
C LYS A 172 17.83 -16.45 -6.99
N GLU A 173 18.53 -15.64 -6.21
CA GLU A 173 19.91 -15.88 -5.78
C GLU A 173 20.04 -16.92 -4.65
N GLY A 174 18.92 -17.39 -4.10
CA GLY A 174 18.91 -18.36 -2.99
C GLY A 174 19.29 -17.78 -1.62
N LYS A 175 19.37 -16.45 -1.50
CA LYS A 175 19.64 -15.75 -0.22
C LYS A 175 18.49 -15.85 0.76
N VAL A 176 17.27 -15.98 0.24
CA VAL A 176 16.04 -16.26 1.00
C VAL A 176 15.26 -17.40 0.33
N LYS A 177 14.42 -18.09 1.10
CA LYS A 177 13.61 -19.20 0.58
C LYS A 177 12.18 -18.79 0.21
N ALA A 178 11.72 -17.65 0.73
CA ALA A 178 10.41 -17.09 0.46
C ALA A 178 10.44 -15.57 0.48
N ALA A 179 9.56 -14.95 -0.31
CA ALA A 179 9.42 -13.51 -0.40
C ALA A 179 7.96 -13.08 -0.46
N SER A 180 7.60 -12.03 0.27
CA SER A 180 6.31 -11.36 0.14
C SER A 180 6.37 -10.32 -0.97
N LEU A 181 5.59 -10.50 -2.02
CA LEU A 181 5.53 -9.65 -3.20
C LEU A 181 4.13 -9.10 -3.40
N GLN A 182 4.04 -8.11 -4.27
CA GLN A 182 2.84 -7.43 -4.72
C GLN A 182 2.91 -7.31 -6.24
N GLU A 183 1.78 -7.13 -6.94
CA GLU A 183 1.82 -6.82 -8.37
C GLU A 183 2.58 -5.50 -8.64
N PRO A 184 3.30 -5.41 -9.75
CA PRO A 184 3.49 -6.40 -10.84
C PRO A 184 4.51 -7.53 -10.51
N TRP A 185 5.16 -7.47 -9.36
CA TRP A 185 6.28 -8.37 -9.00
C TRP A 185 5.87 -9.80 -8.73
N ILE A 186 4.57 -10.08 -8.46
CA ILE A 186 4.05 -11.45 -8.40
C ILE A 186 4.07 -12.06 -9.81
N SER A 187 3.57 -11.32 -10.81
CA SER A 187 3.61 -11.77 -12.21
C SER A 187 5.04 -11.93 -12.72
N VAL A 188 5.96 -11.02 -12.35
CA VAL A 188 7.39 -11.18 -12.65
C VAL A 188 7.95 -12.45 -12.03
N ALA A 189 7.62 -12.75 -10.78
CA ALA A 189 8.07 -13.97 -10.10
C ALA A 189 7.55 -15.24 -10.80
N GLU A 190 6.28 -15.27 -11.19
CA GLU A 190 5.69 -16.39 -11.94
C GLU A 190 6.37 -16.57 -13.29
N LYS A 191 6.65 -15.49 -14.05
CA LYS A 191 7.45 -15.54 -15.29
C LYS A 191 8.83 -16.16 -15.07
N LEU A 192 9.46 -15.86 -13.94
CA LEU A 192 10.77 -16.42 -13.58
C LEU A 192 10.68 -17.84 -12.99
N GLY A 193 9.52 -18.48 -13.02
CA GLY A 193 9.28 -19.84 -12.57
C GLY A 193 9.09 -20.01 -11.07
N CYS A 194 8.90 -18.90 -10.33
CA CYS A 194 8.52 -18.97 -8.91
C CYS A 194 7.07 -19.44 -8.74
N ARG A 195 6.76 -19.91 -7.55
CA ARG A 195 5.41 -20.37 -7.18
C ARG A 195 4.80 -19.43 -6.15
N VAL A 196 3.54 -19.11 -6.35
CA VAL A 196 2.69 -18.49 -5.33
C VAL A 196 2.24 -19.59 -4.35
N LEU A 197 2.62 -19.48 -3.08
CA LEU A 197 2.17 -20.40 -2.03
C LEU A 197 0.81 -19.98 -1.46
N ILE A 198 0.66 -18.68 -1.23
CA ILE A 198 -0.54 -18.08 -0.65
C ILE A 198 -0.67 -16.64 -1.18
N GLU A 199 -1.90 -16.25 -1.45
CA GLU A 199 -2.23 -14.91 -1.91
C GLU A 199 -3.37 -14.33 -1.08
N SER A 200 -3.31 -13.04 -0.81
CA SER A 200 -4.32 -12.27 -0.09
C SER A 200 -4.46 -10.89 -0.70
N ARG A 201 -5.48 -10.17 -0.25
CA ARG A 201 -5.77 -8.81 -0.69
C ARG A 201 -5.64 -7.84 0.48
N SER A 202 -5.18 -6.65 0.21
CA SER A 202 -5.12 -5.57 1.18
C SER A 202 -5.58 -4.27 0.56
N THR A 203 -6.53 -3.62 1.21
CA THR A 203 -6.97 -2.27 0.85
C THR A 203 -6.07 -1.26 1.55
N ARG A 204 -5.91 -0.10 0.94
CA ARG A 204 -5.20 1.02 1.54
C ARG A 204 -6.15 2.01 2.17
N SER A 205 -5.63 2.81 3.09
CA SER A 205 -6.31 3.99 3.58
C SER A 205 -5.81 5.24 2.85
N GLU A 206 -6.72 6.17 2.65
CA GLU A 206 -6.43 7.54 2.26
C GLU A 206 -6.19 8.34 3.53
N ALA A 207 -5.16 9.17 3.56
CA ALA A 207 -4.80 9.96 4.71
C ALA A 207 -4.61 11.43 4.35
N ALA A 208 -5.17 12.31 5.17
CA ALA A 208 -5.08 13.76 5.02
C ALA A 208 -5.15 14.45 6.38
N GLY A 209 -4.67 15.68 6.46
CA GLY A 209 -4.86 16.59 7.57
C GLY A 209 -6.11 17.47 7.41
N ASP A 210 -6.28 18.42 8.30
CA ASP A 210 -7.46 19.29 8.35
C ASP A 210 -7.49 20.33 7.21
N GLU A 211 -6.41 20.50 6.47
CA GLU A 211 -6.30 21.41 5.32
C GLU A 211 -7.17 21.00 4.12
N LEU A 212 -7.52 19.72 3.98
CA LEU A 212 -8.50 19.26 3.00
C LEU A 212 -9.89 19.15 3.62
N ASP A 213 -10.80 19.99 3.16
CA ASP A 213 -12.19 19.96 3.62
C ASP A 213 -12.97 18.74 3.13
N GLY A 214 -14.08 18.42 3.82
CA GLY A 214 -14.93 17.27 3.49
C GLY A 214 -15.47 17.30 2.05
N PRO A 215 -16.01 18.43 1.55
CA PRO A 215 -16.47 18.55 0.17
C PRO A 215 -15.39 18.27 -0.87
N THR A 216 -14.15 18.70 -0.63
CA THR A 216 -13.02 18.42 -1.54
C THR A 216 -12.65 16.92 -1.55
N LEU A 217 -12.57 16.33 -0.36
CA LEU A 217 -12.34 14.87 -0.25
C LEU A 217 -13.47 14.07 -0.92
N ALA A 218 -14.73 14.46 -0.73
CA ALA A 218 -15.87 13.81 -1.39
C ALA A 218 -15.76 13.85 -2.92
N LYS A 219 -15.33 14.98 -3.49
CA LYS A 219 -15.07 15.12 -4.93
C LYS A 219 -13.94 14.19 -5.38
N MET A 220 -12.83 14.14 -4.63
CA MET A 220 -11.72 13.23 -4.94
C MET A 220 -12.19 11.77 -4.96
N PHE A 221 -12.96 11.36 -3.95
CA PHE A 221 -13.42 9.97 -3.84
C PHE A 221 -14.47 9.60 -4.89
N ARG A 222 -15.31 10.53 -5.37
CA ARG A 222 -16.18 10.28 -6.52
C ARG A 222 -15.36 10.08 -7.81
N ALA A 223 -14.36 10.92 -8.05
CA ALA A 223 -13.48 10.75 -9.21
C ALA A 223 -12.74 9.41 -9.18
N GLU A 224 -12.23 9.00 -8.01
CA GLU A 224 -11.58 7.69 -7.84
C GLU A 224 -12.56 6.52 -7.96
N ALA A 225 -13.81 6.68 -7.55
CA ALA A 225 -14.86 5.67 -7.77
C ALA A 225 -15.12 5.47 -9.27
N HIS A 226 -15.23 6.54 -10.04
CA HIS A 226 -15.36 6.46 -11.51
C HIS A 226 -14.14 5.79 -12.15
N ALA A 227 -12.94 6.08 -11.63
CA ALA A 227 -11.72 5.42 -12.10
C ALA A 227 -11.70 3.92 -11.77
N ALA A 228 -12.10 3.53 -10.56
CA ALA A 228 -12.21 2.14 -10.16
C ALA A 228 -13.16 1.37 -11.08
N GLU A 229 -14.34 1.91 -11.37
CA GLU A 229 -15.30 1.32 -12.32
C GLU A 229 -14.74 1.24 -13.75
N ALA A 230 -13.98 2.26 -14.20
CA ALA A 230 -13.37 2.24 -15.52
C ALA A 230 -12.30 1.15 -15.64
N ILE A 231 -11.49 0.97 -14.59
CA ILE A 231 -10.47 -0.07 -14.52
C ILE A 231 -11.13 -1.46 -14.52
N ASP A 232 -12.15 -1.68 -13.70
CA ASP A 232 -12.84 -2.98 -13.61
C ASP A 232 -13.51 -3.37 -14.94
N ARG A 233 -14.02 -2.37 -15.70
CA ARG A 233 -14.58 -2.62 -17.04
C ARG A 233 -13.52 -3.00 -18.08
N ASN A 234 -12.32 -2.47 -18.00
CA ASN A 234 -11.25 -2.74 -18.95
C ASN A 234 -9.87 -2.63 -18.28
N PRO A 235 -9.45 -3.59 -17.45
CA PRO A 235 -8.16 -3.53 -16.76
C PRO A 235 -6.96 -3.51 -17.71
N ALA A 236 -7.09 -4.11 -18.91
CA ALA A 236 -6.01 -4.14 -19.90
C ALA A 236 -5.63 -2.73 -20.40
N LYS A 237 -6.60 -1.81 -20.49
CA LYS A 237 -6.35 -0.41 -20.90
C LYS A 237 -5.36 0.29 -19.96
N TYR A 238 -5.43 -0.02 -18.69
CA TYR A 238 -4.67 0.69 -17.64
C TYR A 238 -3.49 -0.13 -17.09
N ALA A 239 -3.31 -1.35 -17.57
CA ALA A 239 -2.26 -2.25 -17.09
C ALA A 239 -0.84 -1.77 -17.47
N HIS A 240 -0.72 -0.84 -18.43
CA HIS A 240 0.56 -0.24 -18.82
C HIS A 240 1.29 0.42 -17.64
N TYR A 241 0.58 1.03 -16.68
CA TYR A 241 1.20 1.60 -15.48
C TYR A 241 1.99 0.57 -14.66
N LEU A 242 1.46 -0.67 -14.57
CA LEU A 242 2.13 -1.76 -13.86
C LEU A 242 3.32 -2.31 -14.66
N VAL A 243 3.18 -2.40 -15.98
CA VAL A 243 4.27 -2.81 -16.89
C VAL A 243 5.43 -1.81 -16.82
N GLU A 244 5.13 -0.52 -16.84
CA GLU A 244 6.12 0.55 -16.67
C GLU A 244 6.84 0.45 -15.32
N GLU A 245 6.11 0.20 -14.23
CA GLU A 245 6.71 -0.01 -12.89
C GLU A 245 7.64 -1.21 -12.86
N ALA A 246 7.30 -2.27 -13.59
CA ALA A 246 8.15 -3.45 -13.71
C ALA A 246 9.45 -3.20 -14.48
N GLY A 247 9.57 -2.03 -15.18
CA GLY A 247 10.79 -1.62 -15.87
C GLY A 247 11.22 -2.56 -16.97
N GLY A 248 10.27 -3.15 -17.72
CA GLY A 248 10.53 -4.10 -18.79
C GLY A 248 10.74 -5.55 -18.33
N ALA A 249 10.54 -5.86 -17.05
CA ALA A 249 10.65 -7.22 -16.56
C ALA A 249 9.51 -8.14 -17.04
N ILE A 250 8.34 -7.55 -17.37
CA ILE A 250 7.19 -8.26 -17.97
C ILE A 250 6.56 -7.42 -19.06
N ASP A 251 5.81 -8.09 -19.94
CA ASP A 251 4.91 -7.51 -20.93
C ASP A 251 3.47 -7.58 -20.44
N LEU A 252 2.57 -6.86 -21.11
CA LEU A 252 1.15 -6.85 -20.79
C LEU A 252 0.52 -8.25 -20.82
N SER A 253 0.94 -9.11 -21.75
CA SER A 253 0.46 -10.49 -21.90
C SER A 253 0.86 -11.41 -20.73
N GLU A 254 1.86 -11.02 -19.95
CA GLU A 254 2.38 -11.78 -18.82
C GLU A 254 1.79 -11.30 -17.49
N LEU A 255 1.21 -10.10 -17.46
CA LEU A 255 0.56 -9.55 -16.27
C LEU A 255 -0.77 -10.26 -16.01
N ARG A 256 -1.00 -10.64 -14.75
CA ARG A 256 -2.26 -11.27 -14.33
C ARG A 256 -3.32 -10.20 -14.06
N LEU A 257 -4.08 -9.81 -15.10
CA LEU A 257 -5.09 -8.75 -15.02
C LEU A 257 -6.15 -8.99 -13.94
N TRP A 258 -6.47 -10.25 -13.60
CA TRP A 258 -7.41 -10.60 -12.55
C TRP A 258 -6.93 -10.22 -11.13
N ARG A 259 -5.65 -9.85 -10.98
CA ARG A 259 -5.10 -9.31 -9.73
C ARG A 259 -5.24 -7.79 -9.62
N ILE A 260 -5.66 -7.12 -10.68
CA ILE A 260 -5.97 -5.69 -10.67
C ILE A 260 -7.42 -5.56 -10.22
N LEU A 261 -7.61 -5.29 -8.94
CA LEU A 261 -8.93 -5.16 -8.32
C LEU A 261 -9.09 -3.78 -7.72
N ASN A 262 -10.29 -3.24 -7.87
CA ASN A 262 -10.63 -1.92 -7.35
C ASN A 262 -12.05 -1.94 -6.76
N ALA A 263 -12.32 -0.98 -5.89
CA ALA A 263 -13.64 -0.74 -5.35
C ALA A 263 -13.81 0.77 -5.13
N PRO A 264 -15.02 1.30 -5.12
CA PRO A 264 -15.23 2.68 -4.72
C PRO A 264 -14.66 2.95 -3.33
N PRO A 265 -14.07 4.13 -3.07
CA PRO A 265 -13.68 4.53 -1.73
C PRO A 265 -14.89 4.50 -0.79
N THR A 266 -14.68 4.10 0.46
CA THR A 266 -15.73 4.00 1.47
C THR A 266 -15.30 4.64 2.80
N PRO A 267 -16.26 5.00 3.68
CA PRO A 267 -15.92 5.42 5.04
C PRO A 267 -15.14 4.32 5.76
N TYR A 268 -14.15 4.73 6.57
CA TYR A 268 -13.43 3.79 7.41
C TYR A 268 -14.24 3.50 8.69
N THR A 269 -14.66 2.25 8.86
CA THR A 269 -15.59 1.90 9.94
C THR A 269 -14.88 1.71 11.29
N ARG A 270 -15.62 1.94 12.38
CA ARG A 270 -15.13 1.67 13.75
C ARG A 270 -14.81 0.20 13.98
N GLU A 271 -15.63 -0.69 13.44
CA GLU A 271 -15.40 -2.14 13.52
C GLU A 271 -14.04 -2.51 12.92
N ARG A 272 -13.79 -2.08 11.67
CA ARG A 272 -12.51 -2.32 10.98
C ARG A 272 -11.32 -1.73 11.74
N PHE A 273 -11.48 -0.53 12.32
CA PHE A 273 -10.46 0.08 13.16
C PHE A 273 -10.14 -0.82 14.36
N ASN A 274 -11.17 -1.24 15.10
CA ASN A 274 -11.00 -2.06 16.30
C ASN A 274 -10.30 -3.38 15.99
N ASP A 275 -10.74 -4.10 14.96
CA ASP A 275 -10.15 -5.38 14.55
C ASP A 275 -8.67 -5.24 14.17
N ASN A 276 -8.35 -4.25 13.35
CA ASN A 276 -6.96 -4.02 12.92
C ASN A 276 -6.08 -3.52 14.06
N TYR A 277 -6.60 -2.65 14.93
CA TYR A 277 -5.84 -2.13 16.05
C TYR A 277 -5.54 -3.21 17.09
N GLN A 278 -6.54 -4.04 17.45
CA GLN A 278 -6.33 -5.16 18.37
C GLN A 278 -5.33 -6.17 17.81
N TRP A 279 -5.42 -6.46 16.52
CA TRP A 279 -4.48 -7.35 15.86
C TRP A 279 -3.04 -6.79 15.90
N THR A 280 -2.85 -5.52 15.59
CA THR A 280 -1.52 -4.87 15.61
C THR A 280 -0.94 -4.77 17.01
N LEU A 281 -1.77 -4.50 18.03
CA LEU A 281 -1.36 -4.53 19.43
C LEU A 281 -0.91 -5.95 19.86
N GLY A 282 -1.67 -6.96 19.46
CA GLY A 282 -1.34 -8.36 19.74
C GLY A 282 -0.01 -8.83 19.14
N TRP A 283 0.47 -8.13 18.11
CA TRP A 283 1.78 -8.34 17.49
C TRP A 283 2.87 -7.39 18.04
N GLY A 284 2.54 -6.41 18.87
CA GLY A 284 3.46 -5.37 19.30
C GLY A 284 3.96 -4.48 18.15
N LEU A 285 3.15 -4.33 17.09
CA LEU A 285 3.51 -3.57 15.89
C LEU A 285 3.19 -2.08 15.98
N VAL A 286 2.24 -1.73 16.83
CA VAL A 286 1.89 -0.35 17.19
C VAL A 286 1.87 -0.20 18.70
N PRO A 287 2.27 0.95 19.25
CA PRO A 287 2.11 1.23 20.66
C PRO A 287 0.63 1.41 21.02
N PRO A 288 0.26 1.28 22.32
CA PRO A 288 -1.09 1.64 22.77
C PRO A 288 -1.33 3.14 22.65
N GLY A 289 -2.61 3.54 22.49
CA GLY A 289 -3.03 4.94 22.47
C GLY A 289 -3.76 5.40 21.21
N ALA A 290 -3.79 4.60 20.12
CA ALA A 290 -4.66 4.90 19.00
C ALA A 290 -6.13 4.66 19.40
N THR A 291 -6.98 5.62 19.05
CA THR A 291 -8.43 5.54 19.17
C THR A 291 -9.04 5.82 17.80
N TYR A 292 -10.29 5.40 17.61
CA TYR A 292 -10.99 5.72 16.37
C TYR A 292 -11.02 7.25 16.13
N GLU A 293 -11.26 8.03 17.16
CA GLU A 293 -11.40 9.49 17.11
C GLU A 293 -10.10 10.22 16.76
N ASN A 294 -8.96 9.71 17.24
CA ASN A 294 -7.66 10.34 16.91
C ASN A 294 -7.07 9.81 15.59
N THR A 295 -7.62 8.72 15.03
CA THR A 295 -7.07 8.05 13.85
C THR A 295 -7.93 8.22 12.60
N VAL A 296 -9.26 8.37 12.74
CA VAL A 296 -10.22 8.37 11.63
C VAL A 296 -11.02 9.67 11.59
N ASP A 297 -11.29 10.15 10.39
CA ASP A 297 -12.12 11.30 10.13
C ASP A 297 -12.90 11.10 8.81
N ASN A 298 -14.13 10.66 8.90
CA ASN A 298 -15.00 10.40 7.75
C ASN A 298 -15.73 11.65 7.23
N ARG A 299 -15.13 12.84 7.35
CA ARG A 299 -15.78 14.12 6.95
C ARG A 299 -16.19 14.21 5.48
N ALA A 300 -15.65 13.37 4.60
CA ALA A 300 -16.06 13.32 3.20
C ALA A 300 -17.49 12.78 2.99
N TRP A 301 -18.07 12.12 4.00
CA TRP A 301 -19.41 11.49 3.97
C TRP A 301 -20.42 12.15 4.91
N GLN A 302 -20.11 13.35 5.41
CA GLN A 302 -21.00 14.12 6.31
C GLN A 302 -21.88 15.11 5.55
#